data_f8f294d13c4b8646733c4bc953a990ef
#
_entry.id   f8f294d13c4b8646733c4bc953a990ef
#
_cell.length_a   1.000
_cell.length_b   1.000
_cell.length_c   1.000
_cell.angle_alpha   90.00
_cell.angle_beta   90.00
_cell.angle_gamma   90.00
#
_symmetry.space_group_name_H-M   'P 1'
#
loop_
_entity.id
_entity.type
_entity.pdbx_description
1 polymer ?
#
loop_
_entity_poly.entity_id
_entity_poly.type
_entity_poly.pdbx_seq_one_letter_code
_entity_poly.pdbx_strand_id
1 'polypeptide(L)'
;QNQRRGLSDLYARHMSSNRVITAPNLITLIRLFCLPLFLWLLFAVDDKGGAAWLLGALGATDWVDGWVARRFNQQSSFGAVFDPAVDRGMFIVAVFAIVIDQSMPLWFAIAVLAREISVAVVMVTATAFGMQRFSVSIWGKRYTFLLMFAVPLMLLAADDGRGANLVMILAWLFAIPGIILSYTTAFAYIPEIRRNLHAGRQSRRG
;
A
#
# COMPACT_ATOMS: atom_id res chain seq x y z
N GLN A 1 -46.85 -0.68 -8.05
CA GLN A 1 -46.12 -1.53 -7.08
C GLN A 1 -44.64 -1.70 -7.46
N ASN A 2 -44.29 -1.82 -8.74
CA ASN A 2 -42.88 -2.00 -9.20
C ASN A 2 -42.00 -0.76 -9.02
N GLN A 3 -42.52 0.46 -9.16
CA GLN A 3 -41.73 1.69 -8.96
C GLN A 3 -41.33 1.92 -7.49
N ARG A 4 -42.18 1.53 -6.54
CA ARG A 4 -41.86 1.66 -5.11
C ARG A 4 -40.76 0.67 -4.65
N ARG A 5 -40.74 -0.53 -5.26
CA ARG A 5 -39.65 -1.51 -4.99
C ARG A 5 -38.30 -1.02 -5.52
N GLY A 6 -38.27 -0.42 -6.72
CA GLY A 6 -37.04 0.13 -7.28
C GLY A 6 -36.44 1.28 -6.47
N LEU A 7 -37.31 2.15 -5.89
CA LEU A 7 -36.87 3.24 -5.02
C LEU A 7 -36.36 2.73 -3.67
N SER A 8 -37.04 1.76 -3.04
CA SER A 8 -36.55 1.15 -1.79
C SER A 8 -35.19 0.44 -1.94
N ASP A 9 -34.99 -0.24 -3.07
CA ASP A 9 -33.72 -0.92 -3.38
C ASP A 9 -32.59 0.08 -3.69
N LEU A 10 -32.90 1.23 -4.33
CA LEU A 10 -31.95 2.34 -4.52
C LEU A 10 -31.59 3.02 -3.20
N TYR A 11 -32.58 3.26 -2.32
CA TYR A 11 -32.33 3.80 -0.98
C TYR A 11 -31.54 2.83 -0.11
N ALA A 12 -31.84 1.53 -0.13
CA ALA A 12 -31.10 0.49 0.58
C ALA A 12 -29.64 0.41 0.11
N ARG A 13 -29.37 0.50 -1.19
CA ARG A 13 -28.01 0.56 -1.75
C ARG A 13 -27.27 1.83 -1.37
N HIS A 14 -27.92 2.97 -1.31
CA HIS A 14 -27.31 4.24 -0.88
C HIS A 14 -27.00 4.28 0.62
N MET A 15 -27.87 3.69 1.44
CA MET A 15 -27.65 3.63 2.89
C MET A 15 -26.56 2.61 3.30
N SER A 16 -26.31 1.57 2.49
CA SER A 16 -25.21 0.61 2.76
C SER A 16 -23.82 1.19 2.47
N SER A 17 -23.73 2.29 1.69
CA SER A 17 -22.45 2.91 1.33
C SER A 17 -21.85 3.83 2.41
N ASN A 18 -22.62 4.16 3.47
CA ASN A 18 -22.20 5.12 4.50
C ASN A 18 -21.75 4.46 5.83
N ARG A 19 -21.54 3.14 5.87
CA ARG A 19 -20.97 2.51 7.06
C ARG A 19 -19.48 2.80 7.12
N VAL A 20 -19.08 3.71 8.00
CA VAL A 20 -17.68 4.05 8.30
C VAL A 20 -16.99 2.88 9.02
N ILE A 21 -17.74 2.14 9.85
CA ILE A 21 -17.24 0.96 10.58
C ILE A 21 -17.53 -0.28 9.73
N THR A 22 -16.54 -0.69 8.96
CA THR A 22 -16.53 -1.96 8.22
C THR A 22 -15.37 -2.82 8.70
N ALA A 23 -15.45 -4.14 8.54
CA ALA A 23 -14.36 -5.03 8.94
C ALA A 23 -13.01 -4.62 8.31
N PRO A 24 -12.90 -4.25 7.02
CA PRO A 24 -11.66 -3.72 6.45
C PRO A 24 -11.14 -2.48 7.19
N ASN A 25 -11.98 -1.47 7.43
CA ASN A 25 -11.55 -0.24 8.12
C ASN A 25 -11.05 -0.51 9.56
N LEU A 26 -11.63 -1.50 10.25
CA LEU A 26 -11.15 -1.91 11.59
C LEU A 26 -9.76 -2.53 11.51
N ILE A 27 -9.51 -3.35 10.51
CA ILE A 27 -8.20 -3.98 10.30
C ILE A 27 -7.14 -2.92 9.95
N THR A 28 -7.47 -1.96 9.09
CA THR A 28 -6.60 -0.81 8.79
C THR A 28 -6.29 0.00 10.05
N LEU A 29 -7.26 0.18 10.94
CA LEU A 29 -7.05 0.88 12.21
C LEU A 29 -6.11 0.09 13.15
N ILE A 30 -6.32 -1.23 13.28
CA ILE A 30 -5.43 -2.10 14.07
C ILE A 30 -4.00 -2.03 13.51
N ARG A 31 -3.85 -2.08 12.20
CA ARG A 31 -2.56 -1.96 11.53
C ARG A 31 -1.87 -0.63 11.85
N LEU A 32 -2.62 0.47 11.84
CA LEU A 32 -2.10 1.79 12.22
C LEU A 32 -1.60 1.82 13.67
N PHE A 33 -2.27 1.13 14.60
CA PHE A 33 -1.81 0.99 15.98
C PHE A 33 -0.59 0.06 16.12
N CYS A 34 -0.35 -0.84 15.19
CA CYS A 34 0.85 -1.66 15.17
C CYS A 34 2.11 -0.88 14.74
N LEU A 35 1.97 0.28 14.09
CA LEU A 35 3.12 1.09 13.69
C LEU A 35 3.91 1.63 14.90
N PRO A 36 3.30 2.23 15.93
CA PRO A 36 4.02 2.57 17.16
C PRO A 36 4.68 1.38 17.85
N LEU A 37 4.02 0.21 17.82
CA LEU A 37 4.60 -1.02 18.36
C LEU A 37 5.84 -1.45 17.57
N PHE A 38 5.81 -1.37 16.25
CA PHE A 38 6.97 -1.63 15.39
C PHE A 38 8.14 -0.69 15.72
N LEU A 39 7.88 0.61 15.85
CA LEU A 39 8.91 1.60 16.19
C LEU A 39 9.47 1.37 17.60
N TRP A 40 8.62 0.99 18.54
CA TRP A 40 9.04 0.66 19.91
C TRP A 40 9.93 -0.59 19.94
N LEU A 41 9.57 -1.67 19.23
CA LEU A 41 10.39 -2.87 19.11
C LEU A 41 11.76 -2.54 18.49
N LEU A 42 11.77 -1.74 17.42
CA LEU A 42 12.98 -1.41 16.69
C LEU A 42 13.95 -0.51 17.48
N PHE A 43 13.42 0.55 18.12
CA PHE A 43 14.26 1.60 18.71
C PHE A 43 14.38 1.55 20.23
N ALA A 44 13.36 1.02 20.93
CA ALA A 44 13.37 1.00 22.40
C ALA A 44 13.78 -0.35 22.96
N VAL A 45 13.40 -1.45 22.30
CA VAL A 45 13.73 -2.82 22.70
C VAL A 45 15.00 -3.33 21.99
N ASP A 46 15.33 -2.75 20.82
CA ASP A 46 16.39 -3.20 19.91
C ASP A 46 16.18 -4.65 19.42
N ASP A 47 14.89 -5.03 19.27
CA ASP A 47 14.46 -6.35 18.75
C ASP A 47 14.15 -6.24 17.26
N LYS A 48 15.18 -6.35 16.43
CA LYS A 48 15.05 -6.32 14.95
C LYS A 48 14.27 -7.52 14.43
N GLY A 49 14.44 -8.68 15.05
CA GLY A 49 13.73 -9.90 14.70
C GLY A 49 12.22 -9.76 14.93
N GLY A 50 11.81 -9.33 16.13
CA GLY A 50 10.42 -9.07 16.47
C GLY A 50 9.78 -7.98 15.60
N ALA A 51 10.50 -6.88 15.36
CA ALA A 51 10.06 -5.82 14.47
C ALA A 51 9.86 -6.30 13.02
N ALA A 52 10.79 -7.13 12.50
CA ALA A 52 10.69 -7.71 11.16
C ALA A 52 9.49 -8.65 11.02
N TRP A 53 9.27 -9.53 12.00
CA TRP A 53 8.11 -10.41 12.01
C TRP A 53 6.79 -9.66 12.09
N LEU A 54 6.73 -8.61 12.93
CA LEU A 54 5.55 -7.75 13.01
C LEU A 54 5.25 -7.08 11.66
N LEU A 55 6.28 -6.50 11.03
CA LEU A 55 6.12 -5.85 9.72
C LEU A 55 5.71 -6.84 8.63
N GLY A 56 6.29 -8.03 8.61
CA GLY A 56 5.90 -9.11 7.70
C GLY A 56 4.47 -9.59 7.90
N ALA A 57 4.04 -9.74 9.16
CA ALA A 57 2.67 -10.10 9.49
C ALA A 57 1.66 -9.03 9.06
N LEU A 58 1.99 -7.74 9.27
CA LEU A 58 1.17 -6.63 8.79
C LEU A 58 1.01 -6.65 7.28
N GLY A 59 2.09 -6.95 6.57
CA GLY A 59 2.05 -7.13 5.14
C GLY A 59 1.19 -8.31 4.68
N ALA A 60 1.29 -9.44 5.34
CA ALA A 60 0.48 -10.62 5.03
C ALA A 60 -1.01 -10.37 5.30
N THR A 61 -1.36 -9.64 6.36
CA THR A 61 -2.76 -9.30 6.68
C THR A 61 -3.39 -8.42 5.59
N ASP A 62 -2.65 -7.49 4.99
CA ASP A 62 -3.15 -6.66 3.88
C ASP A 62 -3.64 -7.51 2.68
N TRP A 63 -2.92 -8.58 2.37
CA TRP A 63 -3.36 -9.49 1.31
C TRP A 63 -4.65 -10.25 1.70
N VAL A 64 -4.75 -10.69 2.97
CA VAL A 64 -5.95 -11.38 3.50
C VAL A 64 -7.16 -10.44 3.49
N ASP A 65 -6.99 -9.20 3.92
CA ASP A 65 -8.07 -8.20 3.97
C ASP A 65 -8.61 -7.88 2.59
N GLY A 66 -7.73 -7.69 1.62
CA GLY A 66 -8.13 -7.51 0.24
C GLY A 66 -8.90 -8.70 -0.34
N TRP A 67 -8.57 -9.92 0.09
CA TRP A 67 -9.33 -11.13 -0.29
C TRP A 67 -10.70 -11.16 0.38
N VAL A 68 -10.77 -10.90 1.70
CA VAL A 68 -12.00 -10.87 2.51
C VAL A 68 -12.96 -9.79 1.98
N ALA A 69 -12.47 -8.58 1.75
CA ALA A 69 -13.28 -7.47 1.24
C ALA A 69 -13.93 -7.80 -0.12
N ARG A 70 -13.19 -8.46 -1.00
CA ARG A 70 -13.74 -8.93 -2.30
C ARG A 70 -14.76 -10.06 -2.13
N ARG A 71 -14.52 -10.98 -1.18
CA ARG A 71 -15.40 -12.13 -0.97
C ARG A 71 -16.74 -11.75 -0.36
N PHE A 72 -16.75 -10.75 0.54
CA PHE A 72 -17.93 -10.35 1.31
C PHE A 72 -18.60 -9.07 0.81
N ASN A 73 -18.11 -8.47 -0.27
CA ASN A 73 -18.66 -7.26 -0.90
C ASN A 73 -18.83 -6.07 0.09
N GLN A 74 -17.95 -5.98 1.10
CA GLN A 74 -17.96 -4.95 2.15
C GLN A 74 -16.97 -3.82 1.81
N GLN A 75 -17.21 -3.10 0.72
CA GLN A 75 -16.40 -1.94 0.36
C GLN A 75 -17.12 -0.65 0.77
N SER A 76 -16.49 0.16 1.62
CA SER A 76 -16.94 1.52 1.90
C SER A 76 -16.24 2.50 0.96
N SER A 77 -16.94 3.58 0.56
CA SER A 77 -16.32 4.65 -0.25
C SER A 77 -15.18 5.36 0.49
N PHE A 78 -15.25 5.44 1.81
CA PHE A 78 -14.20 5.97 2.67
C PHE A 78 -12.98 5.03 2.73
N GLY A 79 -13.18 3.74 2.99
CA GLY A 79 -12.11 2.74 3.04
C GLY A 79 -11.35 2.63 1.72
N ALA A 80 -12.04 2.74 0.59
CA ALA A 80 -11.40 2.69 -0.73
C ALA A 80 -10.31 3.76 -0.96
N VAL A 81 -10.32 4.86 -0.20
CA VAL A 81 -9.30 5.93 -0.25
C VAL A 81 -8.39 5.85 0.97
N PHE A 82 -8.96 5.58 2.14
CA PHE A 82 -8.25 5.59 3.42
C PHE A 82 -7.26 4.43 3.53
N ASP A 83 -7.65 3.20 3.19
CA ASP A 83 -6.81 2.01 3.31
C ASP A 83 -5.51 2.14 2.49
N PRO A 84 -5.54 2.45 1.17
CA PRO A 84 -4.31 2.64 0.40
C PRO A 84 -3.44 3.80 0.89
N ALA A 85 -4.01 4.84 1.48
CA ALA A 85 -3.26 5.97 2.01
C ALA A 85 -2.51 5.60 3.29
N VAL A 86 -3.18 4.88 4.21
CA VAL A 86 -2.58 4.36 5.44
C VAL A 86 -1.48 3.36 5.13
N ASP A 87 -1.73 2.39 4.24
CA ASP A 87 -0.73 1.38 3.87
C ASP A 87 0.54 2.00 3.30
N ARG A 88 0.40 2.99 2.41
CA ARG A 88 1.57 3.72 1.89
C ARG A 88 2.29 4.54 2.95
N GLY A 89 1.55 5.22 3.81
CA GLY A 89 2.11 5.98 4.93
C GLY A 89 2.92 5.09 5.87
N MET A 90 2.35 3.94 6.24
CA MET A 90 3.02 2.95 7.09
C MET A 90 4.29 2.38 6.43
N PHE A 91 4.21 2.03 5.15
CA PHE A 91 5.36 1.55 4.39
C PHE A 91 6.50 2.59 4.34
N ILE A 92 6.17 3.86 4.08
CA ILE A 92 7.14 4.96 4.07
C ILE A 92 7.79 5.11 5.45
N VAL A 93 7.00 5.13 6.52
CA VAL A 93 7.53 5.24 7.89
C VAL A 93 8.40 4.04 8.25
N ALA A 94 7.99 2.82 7.89
CA ALA A 94 8.78 1.61 8.14
C ALA A 94 10.14 1.66 7.42
N VAL A 95 10.18 2.06 6.13
CA VAL A 95 11.42 2.19 5.38
C VAL A 95 12.33 3.25 6.00
N PHE A 96 11.79 4.41 6.40
CA PHE A 96 12.57 5.44 7.11
C PHE A 96 13.15 4.94 8.43
N ALA A 97 12.36 4.23 9.22
CA ALA A 97 12.81 3.67 10.50
C ALA A 97 13.96 2.67 10.31
N ILE A 98 13.84 1.77 9.32
CA ILE A 98 14.85 0.76 9.02
C ILE A 98 16.14 1.39 8.49
N VAL A 99 16.05 2.51 7.77
CA VAL A 99 17.22 3.29 7.33
C VAL A 99 17.93 3.95 8.51
N ILE A 100 17.18 4.55 9.44
CA ILE A 100 17.74 5.16 10.66
C ILE A 100 18.45 4.09 11.48
N ASP A 101 17.89 2.90 11.56
CA ASP A 101 18.49 1.73 12.22
C ASP A 101 19.68 1.11 11.45
N GLN A 102 19.98 1.58 10.25
CA GLN A 102 21.07 1.10 9.36
C GLN A 102 20.89 -0.37 8.90
N SER A 103 19.73 -0.95 9.07
CA SER A 103 19.41 -2.33 8.66
C SER A 103 19.11 -2.48 7.17
N MET A 104 19.13 -1.38 6.41
CA MET A 104 18.87 -1.35 4.96
C MET A 104 19.88 -0.42 4.26
N PRO A 105 20.40 -0.80 3.08
CA PRO A 105 21.25 0.10 2.30
C PRO A 105 20.52 1.38 1.90
N LEU A 106 21.14 2.53 2.18
CA LEU A 106 20.55 3.84 1.94
C LEU A 106 20.12 4.05 0.48
N TRP A 107 20.93 3.60 -0.48
CA TRP A 107 20.59 3.72 -1.91
C TRP A 107 19.28 3.02 -2.28
N PHE A 108 19.04 1.82 -1.68
CA PHE A 108 17.81 1.05 -1.92
C PHE A 108 16.60 1.76 -1.34
N ALA A 109 16.72 2.25 -0.10
CA ALA A 109 15.67 3.04 0.54
C ALA A 109 15.33 4.31 -0.25
N ILE A 110 16.36 5.07 -0.69
CA ILE A 110 16.16 6.27 -1.53
C ILE A 110 15.43 5.90 -2.82
N ALA A 111 15.84 4.82 -3.49
CA ALA A 111 15.19 4.39 -4.71
C ALA A 111 13.71 4.02 -4.50
N VAL A 112 13.40 3.28 -3.43
CA VAL A 112 12.02 2.90 -3.08
C VAL A 112 11.19 4.15 -2.73
N LEU A 113 11.68 5.00 -1.82
CA LEU A 113 10.96 6.19 -1.36
C LEU A 113 10.78 7.23 -2.46
N ALA A 114 11.82 7.49 -3.25
CA ALA A 114 11.73 8.41 -4.38
C ALA A 114 10.65 7.99 -5.38
N ARG A 115 10.57 6.70 -5.67
CA ARG A 115 9.53 6.14 -6.53
C ARG A 115 8.14 6.27 -5.91
N GLU A 116 7.95 5.90 -4.64
CA GLU A 116 6.65 5.98 -3.97
C GLU A 116 6.14 7.42 -3.89
N ILE A 117 7.00 8.34 -3.47
CA ILE A 117 6.67 9.76 -3.35
C ILE A 117 6.37 10.36 -4.73
N SER A 118 7.21 10.08 -5.74
CA SER A 118 7.01 10.62 -7.09
C SER A 118 5.66 10.18 -7.68
N VAL A 119 5.32 8.91 -7.58
CA VAL A 119 4.02 8.40 -8.08
C VAL A 119 2.86 8.98 -7.28
N ALA A 120 2.97 9.08 -5.95
CA ALA A 120 1.93 9.68 -5.12
C ALA A 120 1.70 11.15 -5.50
N VAL A 121 2.75 11.95 -5.63
CA VAL A 121 2.68 13.36 -6.04
C VAL A 121 2.05 13.51 -7.42
N VAL A 122 2.48 12.72 -8.39
CA VAL A 122 1.93 12.74 -9.76
C VAL A 122 0.45 12.36 -9.76
N MET A 123 0.06 11.34 -9.01
CA MET A 123 -1.35 10.91 -8.94
C MET A 123 -2.24 11.93 -8.24
N VAL A 124 -1.78 12.54 -7.14
CA VAL A 124 -2.52 13.59 -6.43
C VAL A 124 -2.68 14.83 -7.30
N THR A 125 -1.60 15.31 -7.91
CA THR A 125 -1.64 16.48 -8.79
C THR A 125 -2.52 16.22 -10.02
N ALA A 126 -2.36 15.09 -10.71
CA ALA A 126 -3.18 14.75 -11.86
C ALA A 126 -4.68 14.70 -11.50
N THR A 127 -5.03 14.13 -10.34
CA THR A 127 -6.41 14.10 -9.84
C THR A 127 -6.94 15.51 -9.53
N ALA A 128 -6.13 16.38 -8.91
CA ALA A 128 -6.48 17.78 -8.66
C ALA A 128 -6.74 18.55 -9.97
N PHE A 129 -6.00 18.24 -11.04
CA PHE A 129 -6.23 18.80 -12.39
C PHE A 129 -7.38 18.13 -13.16
N GLY A 130 -8.17 17.28 -12.52
CA GLY A 130 -9.39 16.71 -13.08
C GLY A 130 -9.20 15.44 -13.90
N MET A 131 -8.13 14.69 -13.64
CA MET A 131 -7.94 13.36 -14.22
C MET A 131 -9.05 12.41 -13.79
N GLN A 132 -9.62 11.67 -14.74
CA GLN A 132 -10.53 10.58 -14.41
C GLN A 132 -9.78 9.43 -13.72
N ARG A 133 -10.37 8.86 -12.67
CA ARG A 133 -9.77 7.74 -11.92
C ARG A 133 -9.68 6.52 -12.83
N PHE A 134 -8.52 5.89 -12.87
CA PHE A 134 -8.30 4.61 -13.53
C PHE A 134 -7.84 3.54 -12.53
N SER A 135 -8.10 2.29 -12.84
CA SER A 135 -7.70 1.17 -11.99
C SER A 135 -6.19 0.94 -12.03
N VAL A 136 -5.60 0.69 -10.88
CA VAL A 136 -4.19 0.29 -10.76
C VAL A 136 -3.95 -1.02 -11.52
N SER A 137 -2.91 -1.06 -12.35
CA SER A 137 -2.60 -2.26 -13.13
C SER A 137 -2.20 -3.44 -12.25
N ILE A 138 -2.37 -4.67 -12.76
CA ILE A 138 -1.98 -5.92 -12.06
C ILE A 138 -0.48 -5.90 -11.73
N TRP A 139 0.35 -5.30 -12.58
CA TRP A 139 1.78 -5.13 -12.36
C TRP A 139 2.09 -4.22 -11.16
N GLY A 140 1.24 -3.21 -10.92
CA GLY A 140 1.31 -2.35 -9.75
C GLY A 140 1.11 -3.11 -8.43
N LYS A 141 0.32 -4.17 -8.41
CA LYS A 141 0.11 -5.02 -7.23
C LYS A 141 1.29 -5.97 -7.00
N ARG A 142 1.95 -6.43 -8.05
CA ARG A 142 3.05 -7.40 -7.96
C ARG A 142 4.32 -6.80 -7.34
N TYR A 143 4.72 -5.58 -7.72
CA TYR A 143 5.92 -4.98 -7.14
C TYR A 143 5.73 -4.66 -5.65
N THR A 144 4.54 -4.19 -5.24
CA THR A 144 4.23 -3.94 -3.83
C THR A 144 4.40 -5.21 -3.01
N PHE A 145 3.89 -6.33 -3.52
CA PHE A 145 4.07 -7.64 -2.89
C PHE A 145 5.55 -7.99 -2.71
N LEU A 146 6.38 -7.83 -3.75
CA LEU A 146 7.81 -8.12 -3.67
C LEU A 146 8.52 -7.25 -2.64
N LEU A 147 8.25 -5.93 -2.63
CA LEU A 147 8.86 -5.02 -1.67
C LEU A 147 8.38 -5.28 -0.23
N MET A 148 7.13 -5.70 -0.06
CA MET A 148 6.52 -6.05 1.21
C MET A 148 7.19 -7.27 1.89
N PHE A 149 7.80 -8.17 1.10
CA PHE A 149 8.65 -9.23 1.61
C PHE A 149 10.12 -8.80 1.75
N ALA A 150 10.63 -8.02 0.81
CA ALA A 150 12.03 -7.60 0.80
C ALA A 150 12.41 -6.79 2.06
N VAL A 151 11.57 -5.81 2.43
CA VAL A 151 11.86 -4.87 3.52
C VAL A 151 11.93 -5.56 4.89
N PRO A 152 10.95 -6.40 5.31
CA PRO A 152 11.06 -7.14 6.56
C PRO A 152 12.21 -8.15 6.56
N LEU A 153 12.51 -8.79 5.42
CA LEU A 153 13.62 -9.73 5.32
C LEU A 153 14.98 -9.02 5.47
N MET A 154 15.14 -7.80 4.95
CA MET A 154 16.35 -7.02 5.19
C MET A 154 16.54 -6.70 6.67
N LEU A 155 15.47 -6.29 7.34
CA LEU A 155 15.50 -6.04 8.78
C LEU A 155 15.82 -7.32 9.58
N LEU A 156 15.18 -8.44 9.23
CA LEU A 156 15.44 -9.74 9.86
C LEU A 156 16.88 -10.21 9.66
N ALA A 157 17.46 -9.96 8.49
CA ALA A 157 18.84 -10.30 8.21
C ALA A 157 19.85 -9.44 8.99
N ALA A 158 19.46 -8.26 9.45
CA ALA A 158 20.29 -7.36 10.26
C ALA A 158 20.29 -7.72 11.76
N ASP A 159 19.54 -8.75 12.17
CA ASP A 159 19.49 -9.26 13.54
C ASP A 159 20.67 -10.20 13.90
N ASP A 160 21.72 -10.26 13.09
CA ASP A 160 22.97 -11.04 13.30
C ASP A 160 22.77 -12.52 13.73
N GLY A 161 21.58 -13.07 13.48
CA GLY A 161 21.22 -14.44 13.83
C GLY A 161 21.87 -15.50 12.93
N ARG A 162 21.77 -16.77 13.38
CA ARG A 162 22.16 -17.91 12.53
C ARG A 162 21.34 -17.90 11.24
N GLY A 163 22.01 -17.77 10.09
CA GLY A 163 21.35 -17.73 8.78
C GLY A 163 21.09 -16.33 8.24
N ALA A 164 21.56 -15.26 8.88
CA ALA A 164 21.43 -13.88 8.41
C ALA A 164 21.81 -13.70 6.93
N ASN A 165 22.92 -14.34 6.50
CA ASN A 165 23.34 -14.29 5.10
C ASN A 165 22.31 -14.92 4.14
N LEU A 166 21.67 -16.03 4.50
CA LEU A 166 20.64 -16.66 3.69
C LEU A 166 19.40 -15.77 3.61
N VAL A 167 18.99 -15.19 4.75
CA VAL A 167 17.86 -14.26 4.81
C VAL A 167 18.14 -13.02 3.97
N MET A 168 19.37 -12.48 4.02
CA MET A 168 19.78 -11.35 3.18
C MET A 168 19.77 -11.69 1.68
N ILE A 169 20.20 -12.88 1.29
CA ILE A 169 20.09 -13.35 -0.10
C ILE A 169 18.63 -13.41 -0.54
N LEU A 170 17.76 -13.98 0.31
CA LEU A 170 16.31 -14.00 0.05
C LEU A 170 15.72 -12.59 -0.05
N ALA A 171 16.11 -11.67 0.84
CA ALA A 171 15.69 -10.28 0.79
C ALA A 171 16.04 -9.64 -0.57
N TRP A 172 17.26 -9.83 -1.07
CA TRP A 172 17.68 -9.33 -2.37
C TRP A 172 16.97 -10.00 -3.55
N LEU A 173 16.64 -11.28 -3.43
CA LEU A 173 15.87 -12.01 -4.44
C LEU A 173 14.47 -11.39 -4.65
N PHE A 174 13.88 -10.80 -3.61
CA PHE A 174 12.63 -10.04 -3.71
C PHE A 174 12.87 -8.56 -4.02
N ALA A 175 13.92 -7.95 -3.46
CA ALA A 175 14.20 -6.53 -3.58
C ALA A 175 14.52 -6.09 -5.02
N ILE A 176 15.41 -6.82 -5.69
CA ILE A 176 15.86 -6.45 -7.05
C ILE A 176 14.70 -6.52 -8.06
N PRO A 177 13.96 -7.64 -8.19
CA PRO A 177 12.80 -7.67 -9.06
C PRO A 177 11.71 -6.66 -8.64
N GLY A 178 11.52 -6.46 -7.32
CA GLY A 178 10.57 -5.52 -6.78
C GLY A 178 10.86 -4.09 -7.24
N ILE A 179 12.10 -3.63 -7.13
CA ILE A 179 12.48 -2.28 -7.55
C ILE A 179 12.42 -2.11 -9.07
N ILE A 180 12.89 -3.08 -9.85
CA ILE A 180 12.81 -3.05 -11.31
C ILE A 180 11.34 -2.95 -11.74
N LEU A 181 10.48 -3.80 -11.20
CA LEU A 181 9.06 -3.81 -11.54
C LEU A 181 8.34 -2.54 -11.08
N SER A 182 8.76 -1.95 -9.97
CA SER A 182 8.18 -0.71 -9.45
C SER A 182 8.43 0.47 -10.40
N TYR A 183 9.66 0.61 -10.91
CA TYR A 183 10.01 1.67 -11.85
C TYR A 183 9.40 1.45 -13.23
N THR A 184 9.45 0.23 -13.77
CA THR A 184 8.79 -0.09 -15.05
C THR A 184 7.29 0.21 -15.01
N THR A 185 6.63 -0.11 -13.89
CA THR A 185 5.21 0.22 -13.69
C THR A 185 4.98 1.73 -13.58
N ALA A 186 5.87 2.47 -12.90
CA ALA A 186 5.77 3.92 -12.79
C ALA A 186 5.87 4.59 -14.16
N PHE A 187 6.80 4.15 -15.01
CA PHE A 187 6.91 4.65 -16.39
C PHE A 187 5.69 4.28 -17.25
N ALA A 188 5.13 3.09 -17.06
CA ALA A 188 3.93 2.66 -17.77
C ALA A 188 2.68 3.50 -17.41
N TYR A 189 2.64 4.15 -16.25
CA TYR A 189 1.54 5.05 -15.88
C TYR A 189 1.58 6.40 -16.60
N ILE A 190 2.72 6.85 -17.14
CA ILE A 190 2.83 8.15 -17.81
C ILE A 190 1.84 8.30 -18.97
N PRO A 191 1.77 7.37 -19.96
CA PRO A 191 0.82 7.48 -21.06
C PRO A 191 -0.65 7.37 -20.57
N GLU A 192 -0.91 6.56 -19.54
CA GLU A 192 -2.25 6.39 -18.97
C GLU A 192 -2.75 7.69 -18.32
N ILE A 193 -1.90 8.34 -17.52
CA ILE A 193 -2.17 9.62 -16.88
C ILE A 193 -2.45 10.70 -17.94
N ARG A 194 -1.66 10.76 -19.00
CA ARG A 194 -1.86 11.72 -20.11
C ARG A 194 -3.21 11.51 -20.78
N ARG A 195 -3.60 10.28 -21.09
CA ARG A 195 -4.90 9.97 -21.72
C ARG A 195 -6.07 10.39 -20.82
N ASN A 196 -6.01 10.03 -19.54
CA ASN A 196 -7.09 10.30 -18.59
C ASN A 196 -7.19 11.80 -18.23
N LEU A 197 -6.09 12.55 -18.27
CA LEU A 197 -6.11 14.00 -18.15
C LEU A 197 -6.79 14.66 -19.36
N HIS A 198 -6.51 14.21 -20.59
CA HIS A 198 -7.16 14.72 -21.78
C HIS A 198 -8.68 14.44 -21.77
N ALA A 199 -9.09 13.22 -21.41
CA ALA A 199 -10.49 12.85 -21.29
C ALA A 199 -11.23 13.69 -20.24
N GLY A 200 -10.63 13.89 -19.06
CA GLY A 200 -11.22 14.71 -18.00
C GLY A 200 -11.37 16.20 -18.36
N ARG A 201 -10.46 16.75 -19.16
CA ARG A 201 -10.57 18.14 -19.64
C ARG A 201 -11.63 18.31 -20.72
N GLN A 202 -11.87 17.29 -21.54
CA GLN A 202 -12.94 17.33 -22.55
C GLN A 202 -14.34 17.27 -21.90
N SER A 203 -14.52 16.43 -20.88
CA SER A 203 -15.80 16.33 -20.16
C SER A 203 -16.18 17.58 -19.35
N ARG A 204 -15.24 18.50 -19.09
CA ARG A 204 -15.52 19.77 -18.40
C ARG A 204 -15.83 20.94 -19.38
N ARG A 205 -15.60 20.75 -20.66
CA ARG A 205 -15.81 21.77 -21.71
C ARG A 205 -17.09 21.59 -22.51
N GLY A 206 -17.73 20.43 -22.41
CA GLY A 206 -19.07 20.15 -22.96
C GLY A 206 -20.15 20.16 -21.87
#